data_e4cddcf8d5c6f1cb80dcac1fe6001b89
#
_entry.id   e4cddcf8d5c6f1cb80dcac1fe6001b89
#
_cell.length_a   1.000
_cell.length_b   1.000
_cell.length_c   1.000
_cell.angle_alpha   90.00
_cell.angle_beta   90.00
_cell.angle_gamma   90.00
#
_symmetry.space_group_name_H-M   'P 1'
#
loop_
_entity.id
_entity.type
_entity.pdbx_description
1 polymer ?
#
loop_
_entity_poly.entity_id
_entity_poly.type
_entity_poly.pdbx_seq_one_letter_code
_entity_poly.pdbx_strand_id
1 'polypeptide(L)'
;MVTFDAVIFDLDGTLVERTQDTATLYEQTFERAGVEPFAAPGELWAVLDGPPDPADEVGYLGAGFARLAAQHDRQVDAIALADAFVECVDNTQVTFRRAAEEALDAARETAATAVLTNGPESRQAEKVGAVELTERVETVVYAGDMPRRKPHAAPFESTLASLGVPADRALYVGDSLSYDVAGAHNAGLAAAYLDDGDGPDPYSPEYVLESLADLPPILR
;
A
#
# COMPACT_ATOMS: atom_id res chain seq x y z
N MET A 1 0.91 -21.26 21.95
CA MET A 1 1.27 -20.15 21.06
C MET A 1 1.01 -20.62 19.64
N VAL A 2 0.36 -19.82 18.82
CA VAL A 2 0.24 -20.10 17.38
C VAL A 2 1.60 -19.78 16.78
N THR A 3 2.22 -20.74 16.10
CA THR A 3 3.46 -20.52 15.35
C THR A 3 3.08 -20.36 13.87
N PHE A 4 3.54 -19.31 13.26
CA PHE A 4 3.35 -19.06 11.83
C PHE A 4 4.53 -19.64 11.03
N ASP A 5 4.23 -20.25 9.89
CA ASP A 5 5.23 -20.75 8.94
C ASP A 5 5.48 -19.72 7.82
N ALA A 6 4.59 -18.73 7.67
CA ALA A 6 4.78 -17.59 6.79
C ALA A 6 4.28 -16.29 7.43
N VAL A 7 4.98 -15.19 7.13
CA VAL A 7 4.55 -13.81 7.38
C VAL A 7 4.55 -13.03 6.08
N ILE A 8 3.39 -12.50 5.70
CA ILE A 8 3.19 -11.76 4.46
C ILE A 8 2.87 -10.33 4.81
N PHE A 9 3.56 -9.38 4.22
CA PHE A 9 3.39 -7.96 4.48
C PHE A 9 2.74 -7.25 3.29
N ASP A 10 1.90 -6.27 3.57
CA ASP A 10 1.64 -5.23 2.58
C ASP A 10 2.87 -4.32 2.41
N LEU A 11 2.88 -3.50 1.36
CA LEU A 11 4.01 -2.62 1.05
C LEU A 11 3.73 -1.18 1.50
N ASP A 12 2.82 -0.51 0.80
CA ASP A 12 2.53 0.92 0.99
C ASP A 12 1.71 1.16 2.28
N GLY A 13 2.19 2.05 3.16
CA GLY A 13 1.52 2.28 4.43
C GLY A 13 1.87 1.25 5.51
N THR A 14 2.44 0.10 5.13
CA THR A 14 2.87 -0.95 6.06
C THR A 14 4.39 -1.00 6.20
N LEU A 15 5.10 -1.43 5.17
CA LEU A 15 6.57 -1.51 5.21
C LEU A 15 7.26 -0.21 4.81
N VAL A 16 6.69 0.51 3.83
CA VAL A 16 7.31 1.73 3.28
C VAL A 16 6.37 2.93 3.34
N GLU A 17 6.98 4.10 3.43
CA GLU A 17 6.32 5.40 3.32
C GLU A 17 7.03 6.29 2.30
N ARG A 18 6.29 7.21 1.67
CA ARG A 18 6.86 8.17 0.73
C ARG A 18 7.65 9.23 1.47
N THR A 19 8.79 9.58 0.89
CA THR A 19 9.61 10.74 1.32
C THR A 19 9.46 11.94 0.40
N GLN A 20 8.86 11.76 -0.79
CA GLN A 20 8.59 12.86 -1.72
C GLN A 20 7.63 13.87 -1.07
N ASP A 21 8.06 15.12 -1.00
CA ASP A 21 7.27 16.19 -0.39
C ASP A 21 6.00 16.50 -1.22
N THR A 22 4.84 16.41 -0.57
CA THR A 22 3.53 16.58 -1.23
C THR A 22 3.36 17.98 -1.82
N ALA A 23 3.89 19.03 -1.17
CA ALA A 23 3.79 20.39 -1.68
C ALA A 23 4.63 20.56 -2.95
N THR A 24 5.84 20.03 -2.95
CA THR A 24 6.73 20.01 -4.10
C THR A 24 6.12 19.22 -5.27
N LEU A 25 5.56 18.04 -5.00
CA LEU A 25 4.87 17.24 -6.02
C LEU A 25 3.70 18.00 -6.64
N TYR A 26 2.90 18.66 -5.81
CA TYR A 26 1.77 19.48 -6.25
C TYR A 26 2.23 20.63 -7.15
N GLU A 27 3.23 21.42 -6.73
CA GLU A 27 3.79 22.52 -7.52
C GLU A 27 4.33 22.05 -8.88
N GLN A 28 5.11 20.96 -8.90
CA GLN A 28 5.63 20.37 -10.13
C GLN A 28 4.52 19.89 -11.07
N THR A 29 3.45 19.32 -10.53
CA THR A 29 2.27 18.90 -11.29
C THR A 29 1.64 20.06 -12.03
N PHE A 30 1.40 21.18 -11.35
CA PHE A 30 0.78 22.35 -11.93
C PHE A 30 1.70 23.06 -12.94
N GLU A 31 2.99 23.17 -12.62
CA GLU A 31 3.98 23.71 -13.55
C GLU A 31 4.04 22.89 -14.84
N ARG A 32 4.09 21.55 -14.72
CA ARG A 32 4.15 20.64 -15.85
C ARG A 32 2.88 20.70 -16.71
N ALA A 33 1.72 20.82 -16.10
CA ALA A 33 0.45 20.98 -16.80
C ALA A 33 0.24 22.40 -17.39
N GLY A 34 1.10 23.36 -17.05
CA GLY A 34 0.97 24.77 -17.48
C GLY A 34 -0.24 25.47 -16.85
N VAL A 35 -0.63 25.08 -15.62
CA VAL A 35 -1.78 25.61 -14.90
C VAL A 35 -1.29 26.27 -13.61
N GLU A 36 -1.79 27.48 -13.32
CA GLU A 36 -1.53 28.12 -12.02
C GLU A 36 -2.20 27.34 -10.89
N PRO A 37 -1.48 27.02 -9.79
CA PRO A 37 -2.05 26.36 -8.62
C PRO A 37 -3.26 27.15 -8.08
N PHE A 38 -4.35 26.44 -7.75
CA PHE A 38 -5.60 27.07 -7.31
C PHE A 38 -6.18 26.49 -6.02
N ALA A 39 -5.51 25.50 -5.44
CA ALA A 39 -5.89 24.84 -4.20
C ALA A 39 -4.66 24.48 -3.36
N ALA A 40 -4.84 24.14 -2.11
CA ALA A 40 -3.76 23.64 -1.28
C ALA A 40 -3.45 22.16 -1.61
N PRO A 41 -2.19 21.69 -1.47
CA PRO A 41 -1.79 20.33 -1.83
C PRO A 41 -2.65 19.22 -1.20
N GLY A 42 -3.09 19.40 0.06
CA GLY A 42 -3.91 18.42 0.77
C GLY A 42 -5.37 18.34 0.32
N GLU A 43 -5.87 19.35 -0.40
CA GLU A 43 -7.29 19.39 -0.81
C GLU A 43 -7.62 18.34 -1.89
N LEU A 44 -6.64 17.96 -2.71
CA LEU A 44 -6.84 16.90 -3.70
C LEU A 44 -7.25 15.58 -3.03
N TRP A 45 -6.59 15.21 -1.96
CA TRP A 45 -6.88 13.96 -1.24
C TRP A 45 -8.26 13.98 -0.59
N ALA A 46 -8.71 15.14 -0.13
CA ALA A 46 -10.03 15.30 0.49
C ALA A 46 -11.20 15.16 -0.50
N VAL A 47 -10.96 15.36 -1.81
CA VAL A 47 -12.00 15.23 -2.85
C VAL A 47 -11.94 13.91 -3.61
N LEU A 48 -10.91 13.11 -3.39
CA LEU A 48 -10.84 11.76 -3.95
C LEU A 48 -11.83 10.84 -3.22
N ASP A 49 -12.57 10.03 -3.98
CA ASP A 49 -13.67 9.21 -3.49
C ASP A 49 -13.36 7.74 -3.74
N GLY A 50 -13.38 6.95 -2.67
CA GLY A 50 -13.06 5.53 -2.72
C GLY A 50 -11.59 5.24 -3.04
N PRO A 51 -11.26 3.96 -3.15
CA PRO A 51 -9.90 3.53 -3.44
C PRO A 51 -9.52 3.81 -4.90
N PRO A 52 -8.23 4.10 -5.17
CA PRO A 52 -7.74 4.26 -6.54
C PRO A 52 -7.95 2.98 -7.34
N ASP A 53 -8.37 3.11 -8.60
CA ASP A 53 -8.29 2.02 -9.56
C ASP A 53 -6.87 1.99 -10.16
N PRO A 54 -6.02 1.01 -9.81
CA PRO A 54 -4.67 0.94 -10.36
C PRO A 54 -4.62 0.68 -11.87
N ALA A 55 -5.73 0.26 -12.48
CA ALA A 55 -5.84 0.13 -13.93
C ALA A 55 -6.20 1.47 -14.61
N ASP A 56 -6.73 2.43 -13.87
CA ASP A 56 -7.10 3.77 -14.36
C ASP A 56 -6.76 4.85 -13.32
N GLU A 57 -5.49 4.96 -12.96
CA GLU A 57 -5.01 5.96 -12.01
C GLU A 57 -5.22 7.39 -12.52
N VAL A 58 -4.99 7.61 -13.82
CA VAL A 58 -5.22 8.91 -14.44
C VAL A 58 -6.69 9.30 -14.39
N GLY A 59 -7.61 8.38 -14.69
CA GLY A 59 -9.05 8.65 -14.57
C GLY A 59 -9.47 8.93 -13.13
N TYR A 60 -8.95 8.17 -12.16
CA TYR A 60 -9.21 8.39 -10.74
C TYR A 60 -8.73 9.77 -10.27
N LEU A 61 -7.47 10.12 -10.54
CA LEU A 61 -6.90 11.42 -10.20
C LEU A 61 -7.57 12.56 -10.97
N GLY A 62 -7.90 12.33 -12.25
CA GLY A 62 -8.62 13.29 -13.09
C GLY A 62 -9.99 13.63 -12.53
N ALA A 63 -10.72 12.66 -12.01
CA ALA A 63 -11.98 12.91 -11.29
C ALA A 63 -11.77 13.76 -10.04
N GLY A 64 -10.70 13.54 -9.28
CA GLY A 64 -10.29 14.36 -8.14
C GLY A 64 -9.97 15.81 -8.57
N PHE A 65 -9.13 16.00 -9.57
CA PHE A 65 -8.80 17.33 -10.09
C PHE A 65 -10.01 18.07 -10.66
N ALA A 66 -10.95 17.36 -11.31
CA ALA A 66 -12.19 17.96 -11.80
C ALA A 66 -13.08 18.47 -10.65
N ARG A 67 -13.23 17.67 -9.58
CA ARG A 67 -13.97 18.08 -8.37
C ARG A 67 -13.30 19.26 -7.69
N LEU A 68 -11.98 19.22 -7.53
CA LEU A 68 -11.20 20.29 -6.92
C LEU A 68 -11.34 21.59 -7.71
N ALA A 69 -11.21 21.53 -9.03
CA ALA A 69 -11.40 22.69 -9.91
C ALA A 69 -12.80 23.29 -9.80
N ALA A 70 -13.82 22.44 -9.71
CA ALA A 70 -15.21 22.90 -9.52
C ALA A 70 -15.42 23.59 -8.16
N GLN A 71 -14.76 23.14 -7.09
CA GLN A 71 -14.84 23.78 -5.76
C GLN A 71 -14.20 25.18 -5.75
N HIS A 72 -13.22 25.42 -6.62
CA HIS A 72 -12.49 26.69 -6.74
C HIS A 72 -12.92 27.51 -7.96
N ASP A 73 -14.07 27.23 -8.58
CA ASP A 73 -14.61 27.92 -9.77
C ASP A 73 -13.57 28.03 -10.92
N ARG A 74 -12.76 26.98 -11.11
CA ARG A 74 -11.72 26.91 -12.15
C ARG A 74 -12.14 25.97 -13.27
N GLN A 75 -11.70 26.31 -14.49
CA GLN A 75 -11.81 25.45 -15.66
C GLN A 75 -10.40 25.02 -16.07
N VAL A 76 -10.13 23.73 -15.94
CA VAL A 76 -8.82 23.13 -16.25
C VAL A 76 -9.01 21.83 -17.02
N ASP A 77 -7.99 21.37 -17.71
CA ASP A 77 -7.92 20.01 -18.21
C ASP A 77 -7.49 19.10 -17.05
N ALA A 78 -8.49 18.49 -16.40
CA ALA A 78 -8.27 17.64 -15.24
C ALA A 78 -7.51 16.36 -15.57
N ILE A 79 -7.62 15.85 -16.81
CA ILE A 79 -6.86 14.68 -17.25
C ILE A 79 -5.40 15.06 -17.47
N ALA A 80 -5.12 16.19 -18.08
CA ALA A 80 -3.74 16.68 -18.24
C ALA A 80 -3.07 16.93 -16.88
N LEU A 81 -3.82 17.42 -15.86
CA LEU A 81 -3.31 17.54 -14.50
C LEU A 81 -3.02 16.15 -13.87
N ALA A 82 -3.89 15.16 -14.10
CA ALA A 82 -3.69 13.81 -13.60
C ALA A 82 -2.47 13.14 -14.26
N ASP A 83 -2.32 13.26 -15.56
CA ASP A 83 -1.14 12.77 -16.28
C ASP A 83 0.15 13.42 -15.75
N ALA A 84 0.15 14.75 -15.61
CA ALA A 84 1.29 15.49 -15.05
C ALA A 84 1.61 15.04 -13.62
N PHE A 85 0.60 14.77 -12.80
CA PHE A 85 0.79 14.26 -11.42
C PHE A 85 1.48 12.90 -11.43
N VAL A 86 0.97 11.95 -12.21
CA VAL A 86 1.55 10.60 -12.32
C VAL A 86 2.99 10.66 -12.81
N GLU A 87 3.31 11.54 -13.77
CA GLU A 87 4.66 11.73 -14.28
C GLU A 87 5.62 12.44 -13.30
N CYS A 88 5.09 13.21 -12.34
CA CYS A 88 5.89 13.85 -11.28
C CYS A 88 6.10 12.95 -10.05
N VAL A 89 5.37 11.85 -9.93
CA VAL A 89 5.57 10.89 -8.84
C VAL A 89 6.87 10.12 -9.04
N ASP A 90 7.77 10.23 -8.08
CA ASP A 90 9.01 9.45 -8.03
C ASP A 90 8.84 8.27 -7.04
N ASN A 91 8.64 7.06 -7.57
CA ASN A 91 8.45 5.87 -6.76
C ASN A 91 9.73 5.41 -6.04
N THR A 92 10.88 5.97 -6.38
CA THR A 92 12.14 5.69 -5.66
C THR A 92 12.27 6.50 -4.37
N GLN A 93 11.48 7.58 -4.22
CA GLN A 93 11.46 8.38 -3.01
C GLN A 93 10.59 7.74 -1.92
N VAL A 94 11.07 6.64 -1.39
CA VAL A 94 10.46 5.89 -0.29
C VAL A 94 11.52 5.52 0.74
N THR A 95 11.09 5.28 1.96
CA THR A 95 11.91 4.75 3.05
C THR A 95 11.13 3.69 3.81
N PHE A 96 11.81 2.82 4.56
CA PHE A 96 11.12 1.96 5.51
C PHE A 96 10.39 2.79 6.56
N ARG A 97 9.18 2.37 6.89
CA ARG A 97 8.48 2.86 8.07
C ARG A 97 9.24 2.46 9.33
N ARG A 98 8.98 3.20 10.40
CA ARG A 98 9.59 2.93 11.69
C ARG A 98 9.39 1.48 12.11
N ALA A 99 10.49 0.81 12.51
CA ALA A 99 10.55 -0.59 12.93
C ALA A 99 10.22 -1.64 11.85
N ALA A 100 10.09 -1.25 10.55
CA ALA A 100 9.81 -2.20 9.48
C ALA A 100 10.96 -3.19 9.27
N GLU A 101 12.21 -2.70 9.35
CA GLU A 101 13.38 -3.57 9.19
C GLU A 101 13.48 -4.59 10.31
N GLU A 102 13.26 -4.18 11.57
CA GLU A 102 13.27 -5.07 12.72
C GLU A 102 12.14 -6.11 12.66
N ALA A 103 10.97 -5.71 12.16
CA ALA A 103 9.83 -6.62 11.96
C ALA A 103 10.10 -7.66 10.87
N LEU A 104 10.71 -7.23 9.74
CA LEU A 104 11.14 -8.13 8.67
C LEU A 104 12.20 -9.12 9.15
N ASP A 105 13.22 -8.64 9.88
CA ASP A 105 14.28 -9.49 10.38
C ASP A 105 13.73 -10.53 11.38
N ALA A 106 12.82 -10.13 12.28
CA ALA A 106 12.17 -11.06 13.20
C ALA A 106 11.28 -12.09 12.49
N ALA A 107 10.58 -11.70 11.42
CA ALA A 107 9.80 -12.62 10.61
C ALA A 107 10.68 -13.65 9.90
N ARG A 108 11.78 -13.22 9.30
CA ARG A 108 12.75 -14.09 8.60
C ARG A 108 13.45 -15.09 9.51
N GLU A 109 13.61 -14.77 10.80
CA GLU A 109 14.19 -15.70 11.77
C GLU A 109 13.29 -16.90 12.07
N THR A 110 11.97 -16.77 11.85
CA THR A 110 10.99 -17.74 12.33
C THR A 110 10.09 -18.32 11.23
N ALA A 111 9.94 -17.63 10.08
CA ALA A 111 8.98 -17.98 9.06
C ALA A 111 9.46 -17.56 7.65
N ALA A 112 8.89 -18.15 6.61
CA ALA A 112 9.02 -17.65 5.25
C ALA A 112 8.40 -16.26 5.14
N THR A 113 9.03 -15.33 4.42
CA THR A 113 8.56 -13.94 4.32
C THR A 113 8.25 -13.55 2.88
N ALA A 114 7.16 -12.81 2.69
CA ALA A 114 6.76 -12.29 1.39
C ALA A 114 6.15 -10.90 1.51
N VAL A 115 6.06 -10.23 0.36
CA VAL A 115 5.27 -9.00 0.20
C VAL A 115 4.15 -9.27 -0.79
N LEU A 116 2.94 -8.76 -0.47
CA LEU A 116 1.79 -8.77 -1.36
C LEU A 116 1.17 -7.38 -1.40
N THR A 117 1.31 -6.69 -2.53
CA THR A 117 0.82 -5.33 -2.74
C THR A 117 -0.26 -5.26 -3.82
N ASN A 118 -1.22 -4.32 -3.69
CA ASN A 118 -2.25 -4.04 -4.70
C ASN A 118 -1.75 -3.21 -5.89
N GLY A 119 -0.54 -2.66 -5.80
CA GLY A 119 0.04 -1.92 -6.92
C GLY A 119 0.57 -2.83 -8.04
N PRO A 120 0.67 -2.32 -9.28
CA PRO A 120 1.28 -3.03 -10.40
C PRO A 120 2.80 -3.08 -10.27
N GLU A 121 3.44 -4.09 -10.84
CA GLU A 121 4.90 -4.27 -10.84
C GLU A 121 5.62 -3.03 -11.35
N SER A 122 5.10 -2.41 -12.43
CA SER A 122 5.72 -1.24 -13.06
C SER A 122 5.99 -0.06 -12.12
N ARG A 123 5.26 0.04 -10.99
CA ARG A 123 5.46 1.07 -9.97
C ARG A 123 6.08 0.53 -8.69
N GLN A 124 5.62 -0.64 -8.26
CA GLN A 124 6.04 -1.18 -6.97
C GLN A 124 7.47 -1.72 -7.00
N ALA A 125 7.94 -2.22 -8.16
CA ALA A 125 9.31 -2.69 -8.29
C ALA A 125 10.35 -1.57 -8.07
N GLU A 126 10.03 -0.31 -8.43
CA GLU A 126 10.89 0.84 -8.15
C GLU A 126 11.02 1.07 -6.64
N LYS A 127 9.90 1.01 -5.89
CA LYS A 127 9.91 1.15 -4.42
C LYS A 127 10.66 0.00 -3.75
N VAL A 128 10.36 -1.23 -4.18
CA VAL A 128 11.02 -2.46 -3.69
C VAL A 128 12.52 -2.39 -3.90
N GLY A 129 12.98 -1.90 -5.08
CA GLY A 129 14.38 -1.71 -5.40
C GLY A 129 15.03 -0.61 -4.57
N ALA A 130 14.33 0.51 -4.34
CA ALA A 130 14.85 1.66 -3.60
C ALA A 130 15.21 1.32 -2.13
N VAL A 131 14.49 0.37 -1.52
CA VAL A 131 14.75 -0.09 -0.14
C VAL A 131 15.38 -1.49 -0.09
N GLU A 132 15.87 -2.01 -1.21
CA GLU A 132 16.54 -3.33 -1.32
C GLU A 132 15.70 -4.47 -0.71
N LEU A 133 14.36 -4.38 -0.82
CA LEU A 133 13.44 -5.30 -0.13
C LEU A 133 13.54 -6.74 -0.64
N THR A 134 13.92 -6.94 -1.91
CA THR A 134 14.13 -8.29 -2.48
C THR A 134 15.22 -9.10 -1.79
N GLU A 135 16.13 -8.46 -1.07
CA GLU A 135 17.16 -9.15 -0.28
C GLU A 135 16.63 -9.62 1.08
N ARG A 136 15.43 -9.14 1.45
CA ARG A 136 14.81 -9.37 2.75
C ARG A 136 13.58 -10.28 2.72
N VAL A 137 13.05 -10.61 1.54
CA VAL A 137 11.86 -11.45 1.38
C VAL A 137 12.08 -12.52 0.31
N GLU A 138 11.37 -13.63 0.41
CA GLU A 138 11.49 -14.74 -0.55
C GLU A 138 10.78 -14.42 -1.87
N THR A 139 9.69 -13.65 -1.81
CA THR A 139 8.92 -13.25 -2.99
C THR A 139 8.17 -11.94 -2.78
N VAL A 140 7.92 -11.23 -3.89
CA VAL A 140 7.02 -10.08 -3.96
C VAL A 140 5.93 -10.39 -4.98
N VAL A 141 4.67 -10.25 -4.58
CA VAL A 141 3.50 -10.47 -5.45
C VAL A 141 2.82 -9.13 -5.72
N TYR A 142 2.70 -8.79 -6.99
CA TYR A 142 2.09 -7.57 -7.48
C TYR A 142 0.65 -7.85 -7.93
N ALA A 143 -0.30 -7.72 -7.00
CA ALA A 143 -1.70 -8.01 -7.30
C ALA A 143 -2.33 -7.01 -8.26
N GLY A 144 -1.68 -5.85 -8.49
CA GLY A 144 -2.09 -4.89 -9.52
C GLY A 144 -2.14 -5.48 -10.93
N ASP A 145 -1.28 -6.45 -11.22
CA ASP A 145 -1.22 -7.12 -12.52
C ASP A 145 -2.04 -8.43 -12.59
N MET A 146 -2.71 -8.78 -11.48
CA MET A 146 -3.56 -9.97 -11.41
C MET A 146 -5.01 -9.64 -11.81
N PRO A 147 -5.79 -10.62 -12.29
CA PRO A 147 -7.22 -10.44 -12.60
C PRO A 147 -8.07 -10.03 -11.39
N ARG A 148 -7.60 -10.31 -10.20
CA ARG A 148 -8.22 -9.98 -8.92
C ARG A 148 -7.17 -9.47 -7.95
N ARG A 149 -7.51 -8.43 -7.19
CA ARG A 149 -6.68 -7.79 -6.17
C ARG A 149 -7.19 -8.07 -4.76
N LYS A 150 -6.44 -7.69 -3.74
CA LYS A 150 -6.96 -7.63 -2.38
C LYS A 150 -8.22 -6.75 -2.35
N PRO A 151 -9.29 -7.13 -1.68
CA PRO A 151 -9.42 -8.20 -0.68
C PRO A 151 -9.84 -9.57 -1.24
N HIS A 152 -9.74 -9.83 -2.56
CA HIS A 152 -10.03 -11.15 -3.10
C HIS A 152 -8.98 -12.16 -2.63
N ALA A 153 -9.37 -13.42 -2.36
CA ALA A 153 -8.46 -14.46 -1.86
C ALA A 153 -7.31 -14.80 -2.83
N ALA A 154 -7.53 -14.69 -4.14
CA ALA A 154 -6.58 -15.15 -5.16
C ALA A 154 -5.14 -14.61 -5.03
N PRO A 155 -4.86 -13.31 -4.73
CA PRO A 155 -3.49 -12.84 -4.51
C PRO A 155 -2.83 -13.49 -3.29
N PHE A 156 -3.56 -13.67 -2.20
CA PHE A 156 -3.06 -14.33 -1.00
C PHE A 156 -2.75 -15.81 -1.27
N GLU A 157 -3.66 -16.53 -1.94
CA GLU A 157 -3.46 -17.92 -2.36
C GLU A 157 -2.23 -18.06 -3.27
N SER A 158 -2.02 -17.13 -4.21
CA SER A 158 -0.85 -17.09 -5.07
C SER A 158 0.44 -16.91 -4.27
N THR A 159 0.43 -16.01 -3.27
CA THR A 159 1.58 -15.77 -2.39
C THR A 159 1.89 -17.01 -1.55
N LEU A 160 0.87 -17.61 -0.94
CA LEU A 160 1.00 -18.84 -0.15
C LEU A 160 1.53 -19.99 -1.00
N ALA A 161 1.05 -20.14 -2.23
CA ALA A 161 1.54 -21.16 -3.16
C ALA A 161 3.03 -20.98 -3.49
N SER A 162 3.49 -19.73 -3.62
CA SER A 162 4.90 -19.41 -3.87
C SER A 162 5.79 -19.77 -2.66
N LEU A 163 5.25 -19.63 -1.44
CA LEU A 163 5.95 -19.98 -0.20
C LEU A 163 5.81 -21.47 0.19
N GLY A 164 4.85 -22.19 -0.39
CA GLY A 164 4.56 -23.56 -0.04
C GLY A 164 3.95 -23.74 1.36
N VAL A 165 3.25 -22.71 1.88
CA VAL A 165 2.69 -22.67 3.22
C VAL A 165 1.16 -22.67 3.16
N PRO A 166 0.45 -23.46 4.03
CA PRO A 166 -1.00 -23.43 4.09
C PRO A 166 -1.50 -22.15 4.79
N ALA A 167 -2.71 -21.69 4.42
CA ALA A 167 -3.27 -20.43 4.89
C ALA A 167 -3.41 -20.31 6.42
N ASP A 168 -3.83 -21.39 7.08
CA ASP A 168 -4.00 -21.46 8.54
C ASP A 168 -2.68 -21.40 9.32
N ARG A 169 -1.54 -21.42 8.62
CA ARG A 169 -0.19 -21.27 9.17
C ARG A 169 0.48 -19.96 8.76
N ALA A 170 -0.26 -19.02 8.18
CA ALA A 170 0.26 -17.76 7.71
C ALA A 170 -0.36 -16.56 8.44
N LEU A 171 0.44 -15.54 8.68
CA LEU A 171 0.04 -14.24 9.19
C LEU A 171 0.18 -13.20 8.06
N TYR A 172 -0.85 -12.40 7.86
CA TYR A 172 -0.78 -11.23 7.00
C TYR A 172 -0.71 -9.96 7.85
N VAL A 173 0.21 -9.05 7.51
CA VAL A 173 0.43 -7.77 8.20
C VAL A 173 0.13 -6.63 7.23
N GLY A 174 -0.81 -5.74 7.56
CA GLY A 174 -1.18 -4.63 6.70
C GLY A 174 -1.92 -3.52 7.45
N ASP A 175 -2.04 -2.35 6.79
CA ASP A 175 -2.65 -1.14 7.35
C ASP A 175 -4.08 -0.89 6.87
N SER A 176 -4.60 -1.71 5.93
CA SER A 176 -5.94 -1.55 5.40
C SER A 176 -6.91 -2.60 5.93
N LEU A 177 -7.92 -2.16 6.70
CA LEU A 177 -8.99 -3.05 7.16
C LEU A 177 -9.75 -3.72 6.01
N SER A 178 -10.05 -2.95 4.96
CA SER A 178 -10.87 -3.42 3.82
C SER A 178 -10.10 -4.26 2.82
N TYR A 179 -8.80 -4.04 2.64
CA TYR A 179 -7.98 -4.79 1.69
C TYR A 179 -7.18 -5.91 2.36
N ASP A 180 -6.53 -5.61 3.49
CA ASP A 180 -5.59 -6.52 4.12
C ASP A 180 -6.29 -7.46 5.10
N VAL A 181 -6.98 -6.91 6.09
CA VAL A 181 -7.67 -7.74 7.10
C VAL A 181 -8.77 -8.58 6.47
N ALA A 182 -9.69 -7.94 5.72
CA ALA A 182 -10.75 -8.67 5.04
C ALA A 182 -10.20 -9.67 4.01
N GLY A 183 -9.14 -9.29 3.29
CA GLY A 183 -8.50 -10.16 2.29
C GLY A 183 -7.83 -11.38 2.91
N ALA A 184 -7.07 -11.20 3.99
CA ALA A 184 -6.46 -12.27 4.76
C ALA A 184 -7.51 -13.27 5.26
N HIS A 185 -8.58 -12.77 5.87
CA HIS A 185 -9.68 -13.61 6.34
C HIS A 185 -10.40 -14.33 5.19
N ASN A 186 -10.61 -13.67 4.03
CA ASN A 186 -11.21 -14.31 2.85
C ASN A 186 -10.36 -15.47 2.32
N ALA A 187 -9.04 -15.43 2.56
CA ALA A 187 -8.11 -16.47 2.16
C ALA A 187 -7.74 -17.45 3.29
N GLY A 188 -8.29 -17.25 4.50
CA GLY A 188 -8.08 -18.12 5.65
C GLY A 188 -6.77 -17.91 6.42
N LEU A 189 -6.13 -16.73 6.24
CA LEU A 189 -4.96 -16.33 7.03
C LEU A 189 -5.39 -15.63 8.31
N ALA A 190 -4.51 -15.65 9.33
CA ALA A 190 -4.59 -14.69 10.43
C ALA A 190 -4.18 -13.29 9.93
N ALA A 191 -4.74 -12.24 10.53
CA ALA A 191 -4.45 -10.85 10.20
C ALA A 191 -3.87 -10.09 11.40
N ALA A 192 -2.81 -9.31 11.14
CA ALA A 192 -2.29 -8.30 12.05
C ALA A 192 -2.52 -6.92 11.39
N TYR A 193 -3.36 -6.13 12.00
CA TYR A 193 -3.69 -4.79 11.54
C TYR A 193 -2.74 -3.75 12.15
N LEU A 194 -2.04 -3.01 11.30
CA LEU A 194 -1.24 -1.86 11.71
C LEU A 194 -2.17 -0.65 11.79
N ASP A 195 -2.52 -0.26 13.02
CA ASP A 195 -3.51 0.78 13.30
C ASP A 195 -2.84 2.16 13.32
N ASP A 196 -3.26 3.04 12.44
CA ASP A 196 -2.85 4.45 12.43
C ASP A 196 -3.78 5.34 13.30
N GLY A 197 -4.65 4.73 14.14
CA GLY A 197 -5.45 5.44 15.14
C GLY A 197 -6.97 5.43 14.91
N ASP A 198 -7.45 4.80 13.84
CA ASP A 198 -8.89 4.70 13.53
C ASP A 198 -9.57 3.50 14.22
N GLY A 199 -8.76 2.56 14.74
CA GLY A 199 -9.23 1.31 15.35
C GLY A 199 -9.73 0.29 14.34
N PRO A 200 -9.91 -0.99 14.78
CA PRO A 200 -10.22 -2.10 13.87
C PRO A 200 -11.70 -2.24 13.49
N ASP A 201 -12.63 -1.49 14.09
CA ASP A 201 -14.07 -1.64 13.86
C ASP A 201 -14.49 -1.29 12.42
N PRO A 202 -15.39 -2.07 11.78
CA PRO A 202 -16.09 -3.27 12.26
C PRO A 202 -15.35 -4.60 12.01
N TYR A 203 -14.09 -4.58 11.65
CA TYR A 203 -13.27 -5.76 11.38
C TYR A 203 -12.72 -6.36 12.68
N SER A 204 -12.25 -7.59 12.64
CA SER A 204 -11.78 -8.31 13.83
C SER A 204 -10.46 -9.02 13.53
N PRO A 205 -9.36 -8.28 13.31
CA PRO A 205 -8.05 -8.88 13.12
C PRO A 205 -7.62 -9.65 14.38
N GLU A 206 -6.83 -10.69 14.23
CA GLU A 206 -6.30 -11.47 15.36
C GLU A 206 -5.32 -10.65 16.21
N TYR A 207 -4.65 -9.69 15.60
CA TYR A 207 -3.72 -8.77 16.26
C TYR A 207 -3.95 -7.35 15.77
N VAL A 208 -3.86 -6.39 16.70
CA VAL A 208 -3.80 -4.96 16.42
C VAL A 208 -2.45 -4.46 16.88
N LEU A 209 -1.70 -3.86 15.97
CA LEU A 209 -0.35 -3.32 16.19
C LEU A 209 -0.44 -1.80 16.21
N GLU A 210 0.06 -1.16 17.26
CA GLU A 210 0.25 0.31 17.27
C GLU A 210 1.52 0.69 16.48
N SER A 211 2.41 -0.28 16.28
CA SER A 211 3.66 -0.14 15.56
C SER A 211 4.15 -1.50 15.08
N LEU A 212 4.93 -1.54 14.01
CA LEU A 212 5.62 -2.77 13.58
C LEU A 212 6.57 -3.34 14.65
N ALA A 213 6.99 -2.53 15.62
CA ALA A 213 7.75 -3.02 16.80
C ALA A 213 6.96 -4.02 17.67
N ASP A 214 5.63 -4.08 17.53
CA ASP A 214 4.78 -5.00 18.26
C ASP A 214 4.72 -6.40 17.62
N LEU A 215 5.22 -6.55 16.37
CA LEU A 215 5.19 -7.82 15.66
C LEU A 215 6.15 -8.89 16.22
N PRO A 216 7.43 -8.61 16.55
CA PRO A 216 8.37 -9.63 17.01
C PRO A 216 7.90 -10.46 18.22
N PRO A 217 7.21 -9.91 19.24
CA PRO A 217 6.64 -10.70 20.33
C PRO A 217 5.55 -11.69 19.90
N ILE A 218 4.83 -11.42 18.80
CA ILE A 218 3.76 -12.30 18.29
C ILE A 218 4.33 -13.52 17.57
N LEU A 219 5.53 -13.38 17.00
CA LEU A 219 6.19 -14.43 16.20
C LEU A 219 7.00 -15.44 17.04
N ARG A 220 7.14 -15.21 18.36
CA ARG A 220 7.97 -16.03 19.28
C ARG A 220 7.21 -17.14 20.00
#